data_41a937f99d08e247ded05c9b351f191c
#
_entry.id   41a937f99d08e247ded05c9b351f191c
#
_cell.length_a   1.000
_cell.length_b   1.000
_cell.length_c   1.000
_cell.angle_alpha   90.00
_cell.angle_beta   90.00
_cell.angle_gamma   90.00
#
_symmetry.space_group_name_H-M   'P 1'
#
loop_
_entity.id
_entity.type
_entity.pdbx_description
1 polymer ?
#
loop_
_entity_poly.entity_id
_entity_poly.type
_entity_poly.pdbx_seq_one_letter_code
_entity_poly.pdbx_strand_id
1 'polypeptide(L)'
;MNLKRGDTTKATKLLIVRHGETVWNKLGRKQGHGDSPLTAIGIRQSEAIALRLSEEIFTHLYSSDLGRTHQTAKLIAARTGHEILLDFNLRERNFGIFQGLTDDQIREQHPLEYDCYQASAVDYVIPEGESLRQLYARSIVCLQNLS
;
A
#
# COMPACT_ATOMS: atom_id res chain seq x y z
N MET A 1 33.06 30.05 25.67
CA MET A 1 32.55 29.84 24.29
C MET A 1 31.74 28.56 24.31
N ASN A 2 30.40 28.69 24.51
CA ASN A 2 29.50 27.55 24.68
C ASN A 2 29.08 27.04 23.29
N LEU A 3 29.62 25.91 22.90
CA LEU A 3 29.15 25.13 21.76
C LEU A 3 27.73 24.60 22.11
N LYS A 4 26.70 25.17 21.51
CA LYS A 4 25.33 24.64 21.53
C LYS A 4 25.39 23.22 20.94
N ARG A 5 25.09 22.22 21.78
CA ARG A 5 24.85 20.84 21.32
C ARG A 5 23.71 20.90 20.32
N GLY A 6 23.96 20.39 19.13
CA GLY A 6 22.99 20.35 18.06
C GLY A 6 21.71 19.62 18.46
N ASP A 7 20.64 20.14 17.95
CA ASP A 7 19.28 19.61 18.00
C ASP A 7 19.31 18.15 17.49
N THR A 8 19.13 17.20 18.38
CA THR A 8 19.00 15.79 18.00
C THR A 8 17.60 15.62 17.44
N THR A 9 17.45 15.83 16.14
CA THR A 9 16.24 15.44 15.43
C THR A 9 15.97 13.96 15.71
N LYS A 10 14.90 13.68 16.46
CA LYS A 10 14.47 12.30 16.70
C LYS A 10 14.10 11.69 15.36
N ALA A 11 14.85 10.66 14.94
CA ALA A 11 14.52 9.92 13.73
C ALA A 11 13.25 9.08 13.97
N THR A 12 12.28 9.16 13.06
CA THR A 12 11.09 8.31 13.05
C THR A 12 11.42 6.99 12.35
N LYS A 13 11.22 5.86 13.02
CA LYS A 13 11.35 4.52 12.44
C LYS A 13 10.04 4.11 11.80
N LEU A 14 10.06 3.83 10.50
CA LEU A 14 8.91 3.29 9.78
C LEU A 14 9.11 1.79 9.50
N LEU A 15 8.12 0.98 9.85
CA LEU A 15 8.03 -0.43 9.51
C LEU A 15 6.97 -0.57 8.41
N ILE A 16 7.41 -0.80 7.18
CA ILE A 16 6.51 -0.86 6.00
C ILE A 16 6.16 -2.32 5.72
N VAL A 17 4.86 -2.59 5.64
CA VAL A 17 4.31 -3.92 5.41
C VAL A 17 3.40 -3.89 4.19
N ARG A 18 3.58 -4.85 3.28
CA ARG A 18 2.64 -5.12 2.21
C ARG A 18 1.55 -6.09 2.69
N HIS A 19 0.33 -5.93 2.21
CA HIS A 19 -0.76 -6.87 2.47
C HIS A 19 -0.41 -8.30 2.01
N GLY A 20 -1.03 -9.31 2.62
CA GLY A 20 -0.90 -10.71 2.22
C GLY A 20 -1.43 -10.96 0.79
N GLU A 21 -1.05 -12.09 0.20
CA GLU A 21 -1.52 -12.50 -1.12
C GLU A 21 -3.05 -12.50 -1.20
N THR A 22 -3.60 -11.91 -2.28
CA THR A 22 -5.03 -11.91 -2.57
C THR A 22 -5.37 -12.84 -3.72
N VAL A 23 -6.66 -13.14 -3.91
CA VAL A 23 -7.15 -13.91 -5.07
C VAL A 23 -6.73 -13.23 -6.38
N TRP A 24 -6.81 -11.89 -6.47
CA TRP A 24 -6.39 -11.18 -7.68
C TRP A 24 -4.88 -11.20 -7.90
N ASN A 25 -4.06 -11.19 -6.82
CA ASN A 25 -2.63 -11.43 -6.97
C ASN A 25 -2.35 -12.80 -7.61
N LYS A 26 -3.00 -13.86 -7.11
CA LYS A 26 -2.86 -15.22 -7.66
C LYS A 26 -3.30 -15.32 -9.12
N LEU A 27 -4.28 -14.53 -9.53
CA LEU A 27 -4.80 -14.50 -10.90
C LEU A 27 -4.07 -13.50 -11.81
N GLY A 28 -3.05 -12.78 -11.31
CA GLY A 28 -2.31 -11.77 -12.08
C GLY A 28 -3.14 -10.53 -12.45
N ARG A 29 -4.22 -10.24 -11.69
CA ARG A 29 -5.11 -9.11 -11.95
C ARG A 29 -4.64 -7.84 -11.26
N LYS A 30 -4.72 -6.70 -11.94
CA LYS A 30 -4.48 -5.37 -11.33
C LYS A 30 -5.55 -5.10 -10.27
N GLN A 31 -5.14 -4.69 -9.08
CA GLN A 31 -6.08 -4.38 -8.01
C GLN A 31 -6.33 -2.88 -7.88
N GLY A 32 -5.28 -2.10 -7.60
CA GLY A 32 -5.43 -0.67 -7.34
C GLY A 32 -6.40 -0.40 -6.19
N HIS A 33 -7.44 0.39 -6.47
CA HIS A 33 -8.55 0.63 -5.54
C HIS A 33 -9.64 -0.47 -5.59
N GLY A 34 -9.66 -1.32 -6.62
CA GLY A 34 -10.43 -2.57 -6.59
C GLY A 34 -9.90 -3.50 -5.49
N ASP A 35 -10.75 -4.33 -4.95
CA ASP A 35 -10.40 -5.18 -3.81
C ASP A 35 -10.71 -6.66 -4.06
N SER A 36 -9.94 -7.49 -3.40
CA SER A 36 -10.04 -8.94 -3.50
C SER A 36 -9.59 -9.56 -2.17
N PRO A 37 -10.27 -10.59 -1.67
CA PRO A 37 -9.95 -11.17 -0.37
C PRO A 37 -8.57 -11.81 -0.35
N LEU A 38 -7.97 -11.88 0.85
CA LEU A 38 -6.75 -12.64 1.07
C LEU A 38 -6.98 -14.12 0.78
N THR A 39 -5.98 -14.77 0.17
CA THR A 39 -5.95 -16.24 0.06
C THR A 39 -5.57 -16.86 1.42
N ALA A 40 -5.72 -18.19 1.53
CA ALA A 40 -5.21 -18.90 2.71
C ALA A 40 -3.69 -18.72 2.90
N ILE A 41 -2.94 -18.52 1.79
CA ILE A 41 -1.51 -18.17 1.84
C ILE A 41 -1.34 -16.75 2.36
N GLY A 42 -2.13 -15.80 1.85
CA GLY A 42 -2.06 -14.40 2.30
C GLY A 42 -2.40 -14.23 3.77
N ILE A 43 -3.33 -15.01 4.31
CA ILE A 43 -3.63 -15.01 5.75
C ILE A 43 -2.40 -15.50 6.53
N ARG A 44 -1.79 -16.64 6.16
CA ARG A 44 -0.58 -17.14 6.82
C ARG A 44 0.61 -16.17 6.73
N GLN A 45 0.78 -15.49 5.58
CA GLN A 45 1.79 -14.44 5.44
C GLN A 45 1.54 -13.29 6.42
N SER A 46 0.30 -12.86 6.55
CA SER A 46 -0.09 -11.77 7.46
C SER A 46 0.09 -12.17 8.93
N GLU A 47 -0.21 -13.42 9.29
CA GLU A 47 0.04 -13.97 10.63
C GLU A 47 1.53 -14.04 10.96
N ALA A 48 2.37 -14.46 10.00
CA ALA A 48 3.82 -14.49 10.17
C ALA A 48 4.40 -13.08 10.37
N ILE A 49 3.92 -12.10 9.61
CA ILE A 49 4.29 -10.69 9.79
C ILE A 49 3.82 -10.18 11.16
N ALA A 50 2.59 -10.52 11.58
CA ALA A 50 2.06 -10.14 12.88
C ALA A 50 2.93 -10.69 14.04
N LEU A 51 3.37 -11.95 13.92
CA LEU A 51 4.29 -12.56 14.87
C LEU A 51 5.61 -11.80 14.91
N ARG A 52 6.22 -11.50 13.76
CA ARG A 52 7.48 -10.74 13.69
C ARG A 52 7.34 -9.35 14.29
N LEU A 53 6.24 -8.65 14.00
CA LEU A 53 5.99 -7.31 14.54
C LEU A 53 5.69 -7.29 16.04
N SER A 54 5.22 -8.39 16.62
CA SER A 54 5.04 -8.48 18.08
C SER A 54 6.35 -8.44 18.88
N GLU A 55 7.49 -8.61 18.20
CA GLU A 55 8.84 -8.47 18.78
C GLU A 55 9.43 -7.06 18.59
N GLU A 56 8.74 -6.17 17.84
CA GLU A 56 9.18 -4.80 17.58
C GLU A 56 8.43 -3.81 18.48
N ILE A 57 9.14 -2.75 18.87
CA ILE A 57 8.52 -1.62 19.58
C ILE A 57 8.14 -0.55 18.54
N PHE A 58 6.85 -0.28 18.46
CA PHE A 58 6.30 0.82 17.66
C PHE A 58 5.05 1.39 18.34
N THR A 59 4.64 2.59 17.98
CA THR A 59 3.60 3.34 18.70
C THR A 59 2.26 3.40 17.97
N HIS A 60 2.27 3.32 16.63
CA HIS A 60 1.08 3.48 15.81
C HIS A 60 1.05 2.44 14.69
N LEU A 61 -0.15 1.97 14.36
CA LEU A 61 -0.41 1.07 13.25
C LEU A 61 -1.34 1.76 12.25
N TYR A 62 -0.78 2.21 11.14
CA TYR A 62 -1.55 2.79 10.04
C TYR A 62 -1.84 1.75 8.97
N SER A 63 -2.99 1.86 8.32
CA SER A 63 -3.37 1.02 7.19
C SER A 63 -4.17 1.82 6.17
N SER A 64 -4.04 1.47 4.89
CA SER A 64 -5.07 1.90 3.95
C SER A 64 -6.40 1.22 4.30
N ASP A 65 -7.49 1.85 3.90
CA ASP A 65 -8.85 1.39 4.15
C ASP A 65 -9.33 0.29 3.19
N LEU A 66 -8.49 -0.13 2.20
CA LEU A 66 -8.81 -1.25 1.32
C LEU A 66 -8.92 -2.56 2.10
N GLY A 67 -9.90 -3.40 1.76
CA GLY A 67 -10.24 -4.61 2.53
C GLY A 67 -9.04 -5.53 2.76
N ARG A 68 -8.20 -5.80 1.74
CA ARG A 68 -7.00 -6.65 1.86
C ARG A 68 -5.96 -6.10 2.83
N THR A 69 -5.74 -4.77 2.83
CA THR A 69 -4.79 -4.12 3.74
C THR A 69 -5.35 -4.06 5.15
N HIS A 70 -6.62 -3.72 5.29
CA HIS A 70 -7.31 -3.70 6.57
C HIS A 70 -7.37 -5.10 7.20
N GLN A 71 -7.63 -6.15 6.41
CA GLN A 71 -7.60 -7.54 6.90
C GLN A 71 -6.21 -7.93 7.40
N THR A 72 -5.14 -7.57 6.66
CA THR A 72 -3.75 -7.75 7.10
C THR A 72 -3.48 -6.99 8.41
N ALA A 73 -3.89 -5.72 8.48
CA ALA A 73 -3.71 -4.89 9.68
C ALA A 73 -4.47 -5.44 10.89
N LYS A 74 -5.67 -6.02 10.71
CA LYS A 74 -6.41 -6.68 11.79
C LYS A 74 -5.65 -7.85 12.41
N LEU A 75 -4.98 -8.67 11.60
CA LEU A 75 -4.16 -9.77 12.10
C LEU A 75 -2.95 -9.25 12.89
N ILE A 76 -2.33 -8.14 12.44
CA ILE A 76 -1.25 -7.48 13.16
C ILE A 76 -1.76 -6.90 14.48
N ALA A 77 -2.86 -6.14 14.44
CA ALA A 77 -3.47 -5.51 15.61
C ALA A 77 -3.86 -6.52 16.70
N ALA A 78 -4.45 -7.65 16.29
CA ALA A 78 -4.82 -8.73 17.21
C ALA A 78 -3.61 -9.31 17.96
N ARG A 79 -2.41 -9.25 17.36
CA ARG A 79 -1.17 -9.78 17.95
C ARG A 79 -0.43 -8.74 18.79
N THR A 80 -0.46 -7.48 18.36
CA THR A 80 0.35 -6.39 18.93
C THR A 80 -0.43 -5.49 19.90
N GLY A 81 -1.77 -5.56 19.90
CA GLY A 81 -2.66 -4.75 20.75
C GLY A 81 -2.85 -3.31 20.28
N HIS A 82 -2.37 -2.94 19.07
CA HIS A 82 -2.52 -1.58 18.54
C HIS A 82 -3.91 -1.34 17.96
N GLU A 83 -4.39 -0.11 18.07
CA GLU A 83 -5.50 0.39 17.26
C GLU A 83 -5.07 0.60 15.82
N ILE A 84 -5.98 0.35 14.87
CA ILE A 84 -5.72 0.56 13.43
C ILE A 84 -6.19 1.96 13.05
N LEU A 85 -5.26 2.80 12.62
CA LEU A 85 -5.52 4.13 12.08
C LEU A 85 -5.62 4.04 10.55
N LEU A 86 -6.81 4.30 10.01
CA LEU A 86 -7.04 4.21 8.56
C LEU A 86 -6.67 5.51 7.86
N ASP A 87 -5.89 5.42 6.78
CA ASP A 87 -5.58 6.55 5.91
C ASP A 87 -5.70 6.14 4.43
N PHE A 88 -6.62 6.80 3.70
CA PHE A 88 -6.84 6.55 2.27
C PHE A 88 -5.61 6.92 1.41
N ASN A 89 -4.73 7.82 1.88
CA ASN A 89 -3.51 8.18 1.17
C ASN A 89 -2.49 7.01 1.10
N LEU A 90 -2.68 5.97 1.93
CA LEU A 90 -1.90 4.73 1.88
C LEU A 90 -2.42 3.71 0.86
N ARG A 91 -3.51 4.00 0.13
CA ARG A 91 -3.99 3.11 -0.93
C ARG A 91 -2.93 2.92 -2.02
N GLU A 92 -2.98 1.76 -2.67
CA GLU A 92 -2.26 1.46 -3.90
C GLU A 92 -2.63 2.48 -4.99
N ARG A 93 -1.83 2.56 -6.07
CA ARG A 93 -2.18 3.32 -7.28
C ARG A 93 -3.57 2.93 -7.75
N ASN A 94 -4.41 3.92 -8.03
CA ASN A 94 -5.69 3.65 -8.68
C ASN A 94 -5.44 3.26 -10.14
N PHE A 95 -5.71 2.01 -10.48
CA PHE A 95 -5.54 1.48 -11.83
C PHE A 95 -6.75 1.73 -12.74
N GLY A 96 -7.77 2.46 -12.28
CA GLY A 96 -8.93 2.86 -13.10
C GLY A 96 -9.52 1.70 -13.91
N ILE A 97 -9.59 1.90 -15.25
CA ILE A 97 -10.15 0.90 -16.19
C ILE A 97 -9.39 -0.43 -16.22
N PHE A 98 -8.17 -0.49 -15.69
CA PHE A 98 -7.38 -1.73 -15.65
C PHE A 98 -7.71 -2.62 -14.44
N GLN A 99 -8.48 -2.13 -13.47
CA GLN A 99 -8.81 -2.89 -12.27
C GLN A 99 -9.58 -4.16 -12.61
N GLY A 100 -9.17 -5.29 -12.02
CA GLY A 100 -9.74 -6.61 -12.26
C GLY A 100 -9.26 -7.31 -13.53
N LEU A 101 -8.49 -6.65 -14.39
CA LEU A 101 -7.95 -7.22 -15.63
C LEU A 101 -6.52 -7.74 -15.43
N THR A 102 -6.14 -8.77 -16.19
CA THR A 102 -4.75 -9.19 -16.39
C THR A 102 -4.07 -8.31 -17.44
N ASP A 103 -2.72 -8.33 -17.50
CA ASP A 103 -1.99 -7.56 -18.50
C ASP A 103 -2.40 -7.94 -19.94
N ASP A 104 -2.68 -9.23 -20.21
CA ASP A 104 -3.16 -9.67 -21.53
C ASP A 104 -4.55 -9.12 -21.85
N GLN A 105 -5.46 -9.13 -20.88
CA GLN A 105 -6.81 -8.55 -21.03
C GLN A 105 -6.75 -7.03 -21.24
N ILE A 106 -5.84 -6.33 -20.53
CA ILE A 106 -5.65 -4.88 -20.71
C ILE A 106 -5.15 -4.60 -22.13
N ARG A 107 -4.16 -5.36 -22.59
CA ARG A 107 -3.61 -5.22 -23.96
C ARG A 107 -4.64 -5.46 -25.05
N GLU A 108 -5.54 -6.42 -24.83
CA GLU A 108 -6.60 -6.75 -25.77
C GLU A 108 -7.73 -5.69 -25.78
N GLN A 109 -8.18 -5.24 -24.60
CA GLN A 109 -9.34 -4.37 -24.43
C GLN A 109 -8.99 -2.88 -24.51
N HIS A 110 -7.77 -2.50 -24.12
CA HIS A 110 -7.29 -1.11 -23.99
C HIS A 110 -5.86 -0.97 -24.54
N PRO A 111 -5.62 -1.29 -25.81
CA PRO A 111 -4.25 -1.36 -26.37
C PRO A 111 -3.50 -0.03 -26.29
N LEU A 112 -4.15 1.10 -26.60
CA LEU A 112 -3.53 2.41 -26.57
C LEU A 112 -3.15 2.84 -25.13
N GLU A 113 -4.06 2.64 -24.20
CA GLU A 113 -3.84 2.92 -22.78
C GLU A 113 -2.77 2.00 -22.18
N TYR A 114 -2.70 0.75 -22.64
CA TYR A 114 -1.66 -0.19 -22.23
C TYR A 114 -0.29 0.26 -22.70
N ASP A 115 -0.14 0.69 -23.94
CA ASP A 115 1.14 1.20 -24.48
C ASP A 115 1.59 2.46 -23.71
N CYS A 116 0.69 3.39 -23.44
CA CYS A 116 0.98 4.57 -22.61
C CYS A 116 1.41 4.18 -21.19
N TYR A 117 0.74 3.20 -20.59
CA TYR A 117 1.08 2.68 -19.26
C TYR A 117 2.46 2.00 -19.25
N GLN A 118 2.78 1.20 -20.27
CA GLN A 118 4.07 0.50 -20.39
C GLN A 118 5.23 1.46 -20.65
N ALA A 119 5.00 2.58 -21.33
CA ALA A 119 5.98 3.64 -21.47
C ALA A 119 6.41 4.26 -20.14
N SER A 120 5.77 3.85 -19.04
CA SER A 120 6.07 4.25 -17.64
C SER A 120 6.13 5.76 -17.44
N ALA A 121 5.36 6.51 -18.21
CA ALA A 121 5.28 7.96 -18.08
C ALA A 121 4.74 8.32 -16.68
N VAL A 122 5.55 9.01 -15.88
CA VAL A 122 5.22 9.37 -14.50
C VAL A 122 3.92 10.18 -14.41
N ASP A 123 3.64 10.95 -15.47
CA ASP A 123 2.47 11.83 -15.55
C ASP A 123 1.27 11.17 -16.25
N TYR A 124 1.42 9.97 -16.80
CA TYR A 124 0.32 9.30 -17.48
C TYR A 124 -0.77 8.93 -16.44
N VAL A 125 -1.95 9.51 -16.63
CA VAL A 125 -3.14 9.19 -15.83
C VAL A 125 -3.89 8.06 -16.52
N ILE A 126 -4.02 6.91 -15.86
CA ILE A 126 -4.88 5.83 -16.34
C ILE A 126 -6.33 6.34 -16.32
N PRO A 127 -7.12 6.15 -17.38
CA PRO A 127 -8.54 6.55 -17.36
C PRO A 127 -9.25 6.03 -16.09
N GLU A 128 -10.00 6.87 -15.42
CA GLU A 128 -10.67 6.61 -14.12
C GLU A 128 -9.69 6.27 -12.97
N GLY A 129 -8.39 6.41 -13.19
CA GLY A 129 -7.34 6.11 -12.22
C GLY A 129 -6.45 7.30 -11.88
N GLU A 130 -5.21 7.02 -11.56
CA GLU A 130 -4.21 8.05 -11.22
C GLU A 130 -2.87 7.81 -11.90
N SER A 131 -2.07 8.89 -12.00
CA SER A 131 -0.67 8.82 -12.43
C SER A 131 0.23 8.39 -11.27
N LEU A 132 1.49 8.02 -11.58
CA LEU A 132 2.51 7.79 -10.56
C LEU A 132 2.82 9.07 -9.77
N ARG A 133 2.77 10.25 -10.41
CA ARG A 133 2.97 11.54 -9.74
C ARG A 133 1.88 11.83 -8.71
N GLN A 134 0.62 11.53 -9.03
CA GLN A 134 -0.50 11.69 -8.09
C GLN A 134 -0.38 10.73 -6.91
N LEU A 135 -0.05 9.44 -7.15
CA LEU A 135 0.27 8.48 -6.11
C LEU A 135 1.37 9.01 -5.18
N TYR A 136 2.50 9.43 -5.76
CA TYR A 136 3.63 9.97 -5.00
C TYR A 136 3.22 11.17 -4.15
N ALA A 137 2.50 12.14 -4.72
CA ALA A 137 2.11 13.35 -4.02
C ALA A 137 1.26 13.04 -2.77
N ARG A 138 0.23 12.19 -2.88
CA ARG A 138 -0.60 11.82 -1.71
C ARG A 138 0.16 10.98 -0.68
N SER A 139 1.05 10.08 -1.14
CA SER A 139 1.84 9.24 -0.24
C SER A 139 2.83 10.06 0.59
N ILE A 140 3.47 11.07 -0.01
CA ILE A 140 4.40 11.97 0.72
C ILE A 140 3.65 12.76 1.79
N VAL A 141 2.46 13.28 1.49
CA VAL A 141 1.63 13.99 2.48
C VAL A 141 1.31 13.08 3.67
N CYS A 142 0.93 11.82 3.40
CA CYS A 142 0.71 10.84 4.45
C CYS A 142 1.98 10.65 5.31
N LEU A 143 3.13 10.34 4.69
CA LEU A 143 4.39 10.09 5.41
C LEU A 143 4.85 11.28 6.24
N GLN A 144 4.65 12.52 5.78
CA GLN A 144 4.97 13.73 6.52
C GLN A 144 4.09 13.92 7.76
N ASN A 145 2.87 13.41 7.74
CA ASN A 145 1.93 13.49 8.85
C ASN A 145 2.10 12.36 9.88
N LEU A 146 2.94 11.35 9.59
CA LEU A 146 3.23 10.25 10.52
C LEU A 146 4.36 10.57 11.52
N SER A 147 4.97 11.74 11.43
CA SER A 147 6.13 12.16 12.25
C SER A 147 5.74 12.95 13.47
#